data_c673e7f47415988aca209057d1e2e429
#
_entry.id   c673e7f47415988aca209057d1e2e429
#
_cell.length_a   1.000
_cell.length_b   1.000
_cell.length_c   1.000
_cell.angle_alpha   90.00
_cell.angle_beta   90.00
_cell.angle_gamma   90.00
#
_symmetry.space_group_name_H-M   'P 1'
#
loop_
_entity.id
_entity.type
_entity.pdbx_description
1 polymer ?
#
loop_
_entity_poly.entity_id
_entity_poly.type
_entity_poly.pdbx_seq_one_letter_code
_entity_poly.pdbx_strand_id
1 'polypeptide(L)'
;MTQLINDYATHQAAVRPDAIAIVSGNQKLTYAELEERSNRLANLIVRAGCEQGDRICLFMDKTPAAIVAMHGIMKADCVYVPIDITSPPPRVQRILESCRPGLVLVDKAGAKLLHAVLQLLPETQQPMTGSMELTRANEVGSQCVLVAGDLQDVSATAPVCKNSPSDPAHILFTSGSTGIPKGVVLSHQNVTHFVDWGREYFGIGSDDKVSGHPPLHFDLSTFDIYGSISAGAELHMVPAMANLLPNLLVKFIRESKLTQWFSVPSALTMMARSEAVTANDFPSLRRLLWCGEVLPTPTLIHWMKRLPHVQFTNLYGPTETTIASSYYTVPACPEDVQQQIPIGQPCEGEQLFVLDDQLRVVEQGEQGDLYISGEGLSLEYWEDSAKSRAVFLQPNEKLGLPRKIYKTGDLAYQGKEGLFNFLGRNDSQIKSRGYRIELGEIESAMNAIGMLKDCAVVGVSTEGFEGTAICCAFVPGSQPEVTPQTIRSNAAKLLPSYMLPAHWLSFGNLPKTGNGKTDRKKLRELFGSEVTN
;
A
#
# COMPACT_ATOMS: atom_id res chain seq x y z
N MET A 1 -9.75 26.58 1.74
CA MET A 1 -9.74 25.12 1.61
C MET A 1 -8.46 24.74 0.87
N THR A 2 -7.67 23.86 1.41
CA THR A 2 -6.52 23.26 0.70
C THR A 2 -7.04 22.52 -0.52
N GLN A 3 -6.49 22.84 -1.68
CA GLN A 3 -6.93 22.22 -2.95
C GLN A 3 -6.03 21.08 -3.38
N LEU A 4 -4.74 21.13 -3.00
CA LEU A 4 -3.71 20.14 -3.35
C LEU A 4 -3.09 19.54 -2.09
N ILE A 5 -2.55 18.33 -2.20
CA ILE A 5 -1.91 17.63 -1.09
C ILE A 5 -0.72 18.42 -0.52
N ASN A 6 0.08 19.03 -1.38
CA ASN A 6 1.25 19.80 -0.96
C ASN A 6 0.90 21.10 -0.22
N ASP A 7 -0.34 21.63 -0.37
CA ASP A 7 -0.81 22.82 0.35
C ASP A 7 -0.86 22.60 1.86
N TYR A 8 -1.04 21.36 2.33
CA TYR A 8 -1.02 21.05 3.76
C TYR A 8 0.30 21.46 4.41
N ALA A 9 1.44 21.07 3.82
CA ALA A 9 2.76 21.41 4.33
C ALA A 9 3.01 22.92 4.26
N THR A 10 2.66 23.56 3.14
CA THR A 10 2.79 25.01 2.95
C THR A 10 1.98 25.79 3.99
N HIS A 11 0.75 25.35 4.25
CA HIS A 11 -0.09 25.97 5.29
C HIS A 11 0.55 25.83 6.68
N GLN A 12 1.00 24.63 7.06
CA GLN A 12 1.61 24.42 8.37
C GLN A 12 2.94 25.17 8.52
N ALA A 13 3.75 25.26 7.47
CA ALA A 13 4.97 26.07 7.47
C ALA A 13 4.69 27.56 7.70
N ALA A 14 3.56 28.06 7.21
CA ALA A 14 3.15 29.46 7.42
C ALA A 14 2.66 29.73 8.85
N VAL A 15 1.91 28.80 9.46
CA VAL A 15 1.26 29.01 10.78
C VAL A 15 2.06 28.44 11.96
N ARG A 16 2.92 27.45 11.72
CA ARG A 16 3.68 26.71 12.73
C ARG A 16 5.09 26.32 12.23
N PRO A 17 5.92 27.27 11.76
CA PRO A 17 7.19 26.98 11.07
C PRO A 17 8.14 26.11 11.90
N ASP A 18 8.24 26.35 13.19
CA ASP A 18 9.19 25.69 14.10
C ASP A 18 8.65 24.37 14.68
N ALA A 19 7.38 24.03 14.44
CA ALA A 19 6.81 22.76 14.89
C ALA A 19 7.44 21.60 14.13
N ILE A 20 7.63 20.48 14.83
CA ILE A 20 8.19 19.26 14.22
C ILE A 20 7.13 18.62 13.34
N ALA A 21 7.47 18.41 12.06
CA ALA A 21 6.65 17.69 11.10
C ALA A 21 7.00 16.19 11.08
N ILE A 22 8.30 15.85 11.08
CA ILE A 22 8.76 14.48 10.90
C ILE A 22 9.85 14.14 11.93
N VAL A 23 9.72 12.94 12.53
CA VAL A 23 10.71 12.35 13.44
C VAL A 23 11.17 11.00 12.90
N SER A 24 12.47 10.80 12.71
CA SER A 24 13.07 9.54 12.26
C SER A 24 14.36 9.27 13.05
N GLY A 25 14.27 8.40 14.04
CA GLY A 25 15.37 8.19 14.99
C GLY A 25 15.73 9.51 15.71
N ASN A 26 16.99 9.94 15.54
CA ASN A 26 17.47 11.21 16.11
C ASN A 26 17.25 12.43 15.17
N GLN A 27 16.79 12.20 13.95
CA GLN A 27 16.52 13.27 13.00
C GLN A 27 15.13 13.85 13.22
N LYS A 28 15.04 15.17 13.20
CA LYS A 28 13.78 15.91 13.24
C LYS A 28 13.77 16.91 12.09
N LEU A 29 12.63 17.05 11.47
CA LEU A 29 12.39 18.02 10.41
C LEU A 29 11.21 18.89 10.82
N THR A 30 11.40 20.21 10.84
CA THR A 30 10.31 21.16 11.10
C THR A 30 9.45 21.36 9.85
N TYR A 31 8.27 21.97 10.01
CA TYR A 31 7.40 22.35 8.89
C TYR A 31 8.09 23.36 7.96
N ALA A 32 8.84 24.34 8.52
CA ALA A 32 9.61 25.29 7.72
C ALA A 32 10.70 24.60 6.90
N GLU A 33 11.43 23.64 7.48
CA GLU A 33 12.45 22.88 6.77
C GLU A 33 11.86 21.96 5.71
N LEU A 34 10.69 21.34 5.96
CA LEU A 34 9.97 20.53 4.97
C LEU A 34 9.58 21.41 3.77
N GLU A 35 9.01 22.57 4.03
CA GLU A 35 8.58 23.53 3.01
C GLU A 35 9.79 24.02 2.18
N GLU A 36 10.84 24.50 2.84
CA GLU A 36 12.04 25.00 2.18
C GLU A 36 12.71 23.95 1.29
N ARG A 37 12.95 22.75 1.84
CA ARG A 37 13.66 21.68 1.13
C ARG A 37 12.83 21.16 -0.05
N SER A 38 11.50 21.03 0.10
CA SER A 38 10.62 20.62 -0.99
C SER A 38 10.53 21.68 -2.09
N ASN A 39 10.53 22.97 -1.75
CA ASN A 39 10.56 24.06 -2.73
C ASN A 39 11.87 24.05 -3.54
N ARG A 40 13.02 23.88 -2.88
CA ARG A 40 14.33 23.77 -3.54
C ARG A 40 14.38 22.59 -4.49
N LEU A 41 13.89 21.43 -4.06
CA LEU A 41 13.81 20.25 -4.91
C LEU A 41 12.88 20.47 -6.11
N ALA A 42 11.71 21.06 -5.90
CA ALA A 42 10.78 21.38 -6.97
C ALA A 42 11.42 22.26 -8.05
N ASN A 43 12.17 23.30 -7.64
CA ASN A 43 12.91 24.16 -8.56
C ASN A 43 14.01 23.40 -9.34
N LEU A 44 14.68 22.42 -8.71
CA LEU A 44 15.64 21.56 -9.41
C LEU A 44 14.96 20.64 -10.44
N ILE A 45 13.81 20.06 -10.09
CA ILE A 45 13.02 19.21 -10.98
C ILE A 45 12.58 20.00 -12.22
N VAL A 46 12.04 21.22 -12.02
CA VAL A 46 11.67 22.11 -13.14
C VAL A 46 12.90 22.49 -13.97
N ARG A 47 14.03 22.84 -13.34
CA ARG A 47 15.29 23.15 -14.02
C ARG A 47 15.84 21.98 -14.82
N ALA A 48 15.62 20.74 -14.36
CA ALA A 48 16.00 19.52 -15.08
C ALA A 48 15.14 19.27 -16.33
N GLY A 49 14.07 20.04 -16.55
CA GLY A 49 13.20 19.96 -17.72
C GLY A 49 12.00 19.03 -17.55
N CYS A 50 11.67 18.63 -16.31
CA CYS A 50 10.42 17.91 -16.07
C CYS A 50 9.22 18.83 -16.26
N GLU A 51 8.16 18.31 -16.87
CA GLU A 51 6.94 19.02 -17.19
C GLU A 51 5.75 18.50 -16.35
N GLN A 52 4.65 19.26 -16.37
CA GLN A 52 3.41 18.86 -15.67
C GLN A 52 2.96 17.46 -16.09
N GLY A 53 2.68 16.61 -15.08
CA GLY A 53 2.24 15.24 -15.28
C GLY A 53 3.38 14.23 -15.51
N ASP A 54 4.64 14.66 -15.55
CA ASP A 54 5.77 13.76 -15.63
C ASP A 54 5.85 12.87 -14.38
N ARG A 55 6.15 11.60 -14.59
CA ARG A 55 6.32 10.63 -13.52
C ARG A 55 7.74 10.70 -13.01
N ILE A 56 7.88 10.79 -11.69
CA ILE A 56 9.17 10.75 -11.01
C ILE A 56 9.19 9.56 -10.05
N CYS A 57 10.02 8.56 -10.35
CA CYS A 57 10.15 7.37 -9.53
C CYS A 57 11.05 7.63 -8.32
N LEU A 58 10.62 7.14 -7.15
CA LEU A 58 11.36 7.22 -5.90
C LEU A 58 12.01 5.86 -5.59
N PHE A 59 13.31 5.75 -5.79
CA PHE A 59 14.14 4.63 -5.35
C PHE A 59 14.74 4.96 -3.98
N MET A 60 13.85 5.16 -3.02
CA MET A 60 14.21 5.68 -1.70
C MET A 60 13.58 4.84 -0.60
N ASP A 61 14.34 4.65 0.47
CA ASP A 61 13.78 4.10 1.71
C ASP A 61 12.83 5.11 2.36
N LYS A 62 12.06 4.67 3.33
CA LYS A 62 11.15 5.52 4.11
C LYS A 62 11.95 6.42 5.06
N THR A 63 12.32 7.59 4.57
CA THR A 63 13.15 8.60 5.25
C THR A 63 12.52 9.99 5.18
N PRO A 64 12.92 10.95 6.02
CA PRO A 64 12.49 12.34 5.88
C PRO A 64 12.79 12.92 4.50
N ALA A 65 13.91 12.53 3.87
CA ALA A 65 14.26 12.94 2.51
C ALA A 65 13.25 12.45 1.47
N ALA A 66 12.71 11.24 1.64
CA ALA A 66 11.67 10.72 0.74
C ALA A 66 10.36 11.53 0.86
N ILE A 67 9.99 11.95 2.07
CA ILE A 67 8.79 12.81 2.26
C ILE A 67 9.03 14.19 1.63
N VAL A 68 10.22 14.78 1.79
CA VAL A 68 10.61 16.02 1.08
C VAL A 68 10.51 15.82 -0.43
N ALA A 69 10.97 14.66 -0.96
CA ALA A 69 10.90 14.34 -2.38
C ALA A 69 9.45 14.25 -2.88
N MET A 70 8.55 13.58 -2.15
CA MET A 70 7.13 13.50 -2.51
C MET A 70 6.50 14.90 -2.63
N HIS A 71 6.73 15.77 -1.65
CA HIS A 71 6.24 17.16 -1.70
C HIS A 71 6.89 17.98 -2.82
N GLY A 72 8.21 17.86 -3.02
CA GLY A 72 8.93 18.57 -4.09
C GLY A 72 8.45 18.18 -5.48
N ILE A 73 8.16 16.89 -5.71
CA ILE A 73 7.62 16.38 -6.97
C ILE A 73 6.24 16.99 -7.25
N MET A 74 5.34 16.97 -6.28
CA MET A 74 4.00 17.55 -6.45
C MET A 74 4.04 19.07 -6.65
N LYS A 75 4.97 19.79 -5.99
CA LYS A 75 5.18 21.24 -6.20
C LYS A 75 5.77 21.58 -7.56
N ALA A 76 6.41 20.60 -8.22
CA ALA A 76 6.88 20.72 -9.60
C ALA A 76 5.81 20.26 -10.62
N ASP A 77 4.55 20.13 -10.20
CA ASP A 77 3.44 19.63 -11.02
C ASP A 77 3.63 18.21 -11.57
N CYS A 78 4.52 17.43 -10.96
CA CYS A 78 4.86 16.07 -11.37
C CYS A 78 4.15 15.03 -10.48
N VAL A 79 4.16 13.77 -10.95
CA VAL A 79 3.49 12.62 -10.32
C VAL A 79 4.55 11.72 -9.66
N TYR A 80 4.52 11.52 -8.34
CA TYR A 80 5.47 10.63 -7.71
C TYR A 80 5.05 9.15 -7.80
N VAL A 81 6.05 8.28 -7.97
CA VAL A 81 5.88 6.82 -8.10
C VAL A 81 6.84 6.14 -7.13
N PRO A 82 6.41 5.76 -5.92
CA PRO A 82 7.28 5.09 -4.96
C PRO A 82 7.55 3.65 -5.37
N ILE A 83 8.83 3.28 -5.38
CA ILE A 83 9.29 1.94 -5.76
C ILE A 83 9.67 1.16 -4.50
N ASP A 84 9.22 -0.10 -4.42
CA ASP A 84 9.72 -1.04 -3.43
C ASP A 84 11.19 -1.39 -3.75
N ILE A 85 12.13 -0.81 -3.02
CA ILE A 85 13.57 -1.00 -3.23
C ILE A 85 14.07 -2.40 -2.85
N THR A 86 13.21 -3.24 -2.27
CA THR A 86 13.50 -4.66 -1.99
C THR A 86 13.05 -5.59 -3.13
N SER A 87 12.36 -5.06 -4.11
CA SER A 87 11.87 -5.80 -5.28
C SER A 87 13.01 -6.23 -6.21
N PRO A 88 12.89 -7.39 -6.89
CA PRO A 88 13.87 -7.81 -7.88
C PRO A 88 13.97 -6.85 -9.08
N PRO A 89 15.17 -6.61 -9.63
CA PRO A 89 15.38 -5.71 -10.76
C PRO A 89 14.44 -5.95 -11.96
N PRO A 90 14.13 -7.20 -12.40
CA PRO A 90 13.22 -7.43 -13.53
C PRO A 90 11.79 -6.97 -13.27
N ARG A 91 11.32 -7.00 -12.00
CA ARG A 91 10.01 -6.48 -11.64
C ARG A 91 9.98 -4.96 -11.73
N VAL A 92 11.01 -4.32 -11.21
CA VAL A 92 11.15 -2.84 -11.23
C VAL A 92 11.34 -2.34 -12.65
N GLN A 93 12.10 -3.06 -13.50
CA GLN A 93 12.21 -2.76 -14.93
C GLN A 93 10.82 -2.64 -15.59
N ARG A 94 9.92 -3.61 -15.36
CA ARG A 94 8.54 -3.57 -15.91
C ARG A 94 7.76 -2.34 -15.44
N ILE A 95 7.96 -1.91 -14.18
CA ILE A 95 7.35 -0.69 -13.66
C ILE A 95 7.89 0.53 -14.41
N LEU A 96 9.22 0.64 -14.60
CA LEU A 96 9.82 1.77 -15.34
C LEU A 96 9.39 1.78 -16.82
N GLU A 97 9.33 0.62 -17.46
CA GLU A 97 8.84 0.48 -18.84
C GLU A 97 7.37 0.92 -18.97
N SER A 98 6.55 0.65 -17.95
CA SER A 98 5.15 1.07 -17.90
C SER A 98 5.02 2.57 -17.62
N CYS A 99 5.60 3.08 -16.54
CA CYS A 99 5.39 4.47 -16.15
C CYS A 99 6.27 5.47 -16.92
N ARG A 100 7.34 5.02 -17.59
CA ARG A 100 8.26 5.85 -18.38
C ARG A 100 8.60 7.16 -17.65
N PRO A 101 9.31 7.09 -16.51
CA PRO A 101 9.57 8.28 -15.72
C PRO A 101 10.52 9.23 -16.45
N GLY A 102 10.26 10.54 -16.35
CA GLY A 102 11.20 11.55 -16.79
C GLY A 102 12.44 11.63 -15.90
N LEU A 103 12.26 11.37 -14.59
CA LEU A 103 13.32 11.43 -13.59
C LEU A 103 13.17 10.29 -12.59
N VAL A 104 14.29 9.78 -12.07
CA VAL A 104 14.37 8.88 -10.92
C VAL A 104 15.14 9.57 -9.80
N LEU A 105 14.53 9.71 -8.64
CA LEU A 105 15.21 10.15 -7.42
C LEU A 105 15.64 8.94 -6.59
N VAL A 106 16.92 8.93 -6.18
CA VAL A 106 17.52 7.80 -5.49
C VAL A 106 18.26 8.24 -4.23
N ASP A 107 18.17 7.42 -3.17
CA ASP A 107 19.03 7.49 -1.99
C ASP A 107 20.11 6.40 -2.01
N LYS A 108 20.91 6.32 -0.95
CA LYS A 108 21.95 5.27 -0.82
C LYS A 108 21.36 3.86 -0.82
N ALA A 109 20.18 3.65 -0.23
CA ALA A 109 19.55 2.34 -0.13
C ALA A 109 19.08 1.85 -1.51
N GLY A 110 18.49 2.74 -2.32
CA GLY A 110 17.97 2.44 -3.66
C GLY A 110 19.05 2.38 -4.75
N ALA A 111 20.24 2.94 -4.53
CA ALA A 111 21.27 3.08 -5.58
C ALA A 111 21.67 1.76 -6.24
N LYS A 112 21.84 0.69 -5.44
CA LYS A 112 22.20 -0.63 -5.97
C LYS A 112 21.12 -1.21 -6.88
N LEU A 113 19.85 -1.06 -6.49
CA LEU A 113 18.72 -1.50 -7.30
C LEU A 113 18.63 -0.68 -8.59
N LEU A 114 18.75 0.65 -8.50
CA LEU A 114 18.71 1.51 -9.67
C LEU A 114 19.76 1.11 -10.69
N HIS A 115 21.03 0.95 -10.28
CA HIS A 115 22.09 0.51 -11.19
C HIS A 115 21.77 -0.84 -11.87
N ALA A 116 21.25 -1.81 -11.11
CA ALA A 116 20.87 -3.10 -11.67
C ALA A 116 19.71 -3.00 -12.68
N VAL A 117 18.74 -2.12 -12.44
CA VAL A 117 17.61 -1.89 -13.34
C VAL A 117 18.04 -1.13 -14.60
N LEU A 118 18.89 -0.10 -14.48
CA LEU A 118 19.41 0.64 -15.63
C LEU A 118 20.20 -0.26 -16.61
N GLN A 119 20.89 -1.31 -16.10
CA GLN A 119 21.56 -2.31 -16.95
C GLN A 119 20.59 -3.19 -17.77
N LEU A 120 19.34 -3.30 -17.34
CA LEU A 120 18.30 -4.05 -18.06
C LEU A 120 17.56 -3.20 -19.10
N LEU A 121 17.66 -1.87 -19.01
CA LEU A 121 17.01 -0.94 -19.92
C LEU A 121 17.95 -0.52 -21.08
N PRO A 122 17.45 -0.42 -22.30
CA PRO A 122 18.21 0.21 -23.40
C PRO A 122 18.61 1.66 -23.01
N GLU A 123 19.79 2.12 -23.41
CA GLU A 123 20.27 3.47 -23.07
C GLU A 123 19.27 4.57 -23.47
N THR A 124 18.57 4.40 -24.60
CA THR A 124 17.55 5.32 -25.09
C THR A 124 16.27 5.37 -24.24
N GLN A 125 16.09 4.44 -23.31
CA GLN A 125 14.94 4.36 -22.41
C GLN A 125 15.34 4.61 -20.94
N GLN A 126 16.61 4.88 -20.68
CA GLN A 126 17.06 5.21 -19.34
C GLN A 126 16.58 6.62 -18.97
N PRO A 127 15.91 6.80 -17.81
CA PRO A 127 15.45 8.10 -17.34
C PRO A 127 16.62 8.96 -16.85
N MET A 128 16.41 10.26 -16.75
CA MET A 128 17.27 11.12 -15.94
C MET A 128 17.32 10.60 -14.50
N THR A 129 18.43 10.84 -13.82
CA THR A 129 18.61 10.41 -12.42
C THR A 129 19.02 11.58 -11.54
N GLY A 130 18.67 11.52 -10.26
CA GLY A 130 19.02 12.55 -9.29
C GLY A 130 19.03 12.04 -7.86
N SER A 131 19.72 12.73 -6.97
CA SER A 131 19.74 12.40 -5.55
C SER A 131 19.84 13.62 -4.66
N MET A 132 19.11 13.59 -3.55
CA MET A 132 19.20 14.60 -2.50
C MET A 132 20.24 14.25 -1.41
N GLU A 133 20.84 13.06 -1.47
CA GLU A 133 21.79 12.55 -0.45
C GLU A 133 23.17 12.27 -1.03
N LEU A 134 23.23 11.76 -2.26
CA LEU A 134 24.48 11.43 -2.92
C LEU A 134 25.10 12.70 -3.52
N THR A 135 26.41 12.85 -3.35
CA THR A 135 27.14 14.06 -3.75
C THR A 135 27.89 13.91 -5.07
N ARG A 136 28.01 12.69 -5.58
CA ARG A 136 28.73 12.39 -6.82
C ARG A 136 27.80 11.84 -7.88
N ALA A 137 27.82 12.43 -9.06
CA ALA A 137 26.95 12.03 -10.17
C ALA A 137 27.11 10.56 -10.59
N ASN A 138 28.33 10.01 -10.54
CA ASN A 138 28.59 8.60 -10.88
C ASN A 138 28.01 7.60 -9.86
N GLU A 139 27.67 8.02 -8.66
CA GLU A 139 26.98 7.21 -7.66
C GLU A 139 25.46 7.17 -7.92
N VAL A 140 24.93 8.16 -8.64
CA VAL A 140 23.51 8.33 -8.94
C VAL A 140 23.13 7.62 -10.23
N GLY A 141 23.89 7.82 -11.32
CA GLY A 141 23.61 7.21 -12.62
C GLY A 141 24.30 7.96 -13.76
N SER A 142 24.27 7.38 -14.96
CA SER A 142 24.90 7.94 -16.17
C SER A 142 24.25 9.24 -16.65
N GLN A 143 22.95 9.40 -16.42
CA GLN A 143 22.17 10.59 -16.79
C GLN A 143 21.83 11.45 -15.56
N CYS A 144 22.80 11.65 -14.67
CA CYS A 144 22.60 12.42 -13.45
C CYS A 144 22.43 13.92 -13.76
N VAL A 145 21.30 14.49 -13.32
CA VAL A 145 20.92 15.90 -13.52
C VAL A 145 20.92 16.71 -12.22
N LEU A 146 20.96 16.04 -11.05
CA LEU A 146 21.06 16.70 -9.74
C LEU A 146 21.75 15.83 -8.71
N VAL A 147 22.50 16.47 -7.82
CA VAL A 147 23.11 15.86 -6.61
C VAL A 147 22.81 16.71 -5.38
N ALA A 148 23.10 16.19 -4.20
CA ALA A 148 22.75 16.83 -2.92
C ALA A 148 23.27 18.28 -2.80
N GLY A 149 24.42 18.60 -3.38
CA GLY A 149 25.00 19.94 -3.36
C GLY A 149 24.17 20.99 -4.08
N ASP A 150 23.46 20.60 -5.14
CA ASP A 150 22.70 21.52 -5.98
C ASP A 150 21.51 22.15 -5.25
N LEU A 151 21.02 21.50 -4.18
CA LEU A 151 19.90 22.02 -3.38
C LEU A 151 20.19 23.37 -2.73
N GLN A 152 21.46 23.69 -2.46
CA GLN A 152 21.84 24.96 -1.82
C GLN A 152 21.86 26.13 -2.80
N ASP A 153 22.00 25.83 -4.10
CA ASP A 153 22.20 26.83 -5.16
C ASP A 153 20.89 27.26 -5.86
N VAL A 154 19.73 26.80 -5.37
CA VAL A 154 18.43 27.12 -5.93
C VAL A 154 17.51 27.83 -4.95
N SER A 155 16.52 28.56 -5.49
CA SER A 155 15.55 29.29 -4.68
C SER A 155 14.76 28.37 -3.74
N ALA A 156 14.52 28.86 -2.51
CA ALA A 156 13.59 28.27 -1.56
C ALA A 156 12.13 28.72 -1.77
N THR A 157 11.87 29.62 -2.71
CA THR A 157 10.51 30.01 -3.09
C THR A 157 9.88 28.91 -3.93
N ALA A 158 8.65 28.52 -3.61
CA ALA A 158 7.93 27.51 -4.39
C ALA A 158 7.78 27.96 -5.86
N PRO A 159 7.91 27.04 -6.84
CA PRO A 159 7.54 27.33 -8.22
C PRO A 159 6.03 27.59 -8.31
N VAL A 160 5.61 28.20 -9.42
CA VAL A 160 4.18 28.40 -9.68
C VAL A 160 3.56 27.06 -10.01
N CYS A 161 2.62 26.61 -9.17
CA CYS A 161 1.89 25.37 -9.37
C CYS A 161 0.77 25.56 -10.40
N LYS A 162 0.62 24.61 -11.31
CA LYS A 162 -0.40 24.57 -12.38
C LYS A 162 -1.43 23.48 -12.16
N ASN A 163 -1.14 22.53 -11.25
CA ASN A 163 -2.04 21.42 -10.98
C ASN A 163 -3.38 21.89 -10.43
N SER A 164 -4.42 21.15 -10.83
CA SER A 164 -5.77 21.20 -10.26
C SER A 164 -6.01 20.01 -9.34
N PRO A 165 -7.04 20.02 -8.50
CA PRO A 165 -7.39 18.91 -7.62
C PRO A 165 -7.61 17.58 -8.35
N SER A 166 -8.07 17.61 -9.60
CA SER A 166 -8.32 16.42 -10.44
C SER A 166 -7.07 15.86 -11.10
N ASP A 167 -5.93 16.57 -11.07
CA ASP A 167 -4.69 16.08 -11.66
C ASP A 167 -4.07 14.95 -10.85
N PRO A 168 -3.37 14.00 -11.50
CA PRO A 168 -2.67 12.93 -10.82
C PRO A 168 -1.62 13.45 -9.82
N ALA A 169 -1.66 12.93 -8.59
CA ALA A 169 -0.67 13.23 -7.57
C ALA A 169 0.38 12.13 -7.45
N HIS A 170 -0.06 10.86 -7.52
CA HIS A 170 0.84 9.72 -7.46
C HIS A 170 0.26 8.47 -8.12
N ILE A 171 1.16 7.52 -8.41
CA ILE A 171 0.80 6.20 -8.94
C ILE A 171 1.38 5.14 -8.02
N LEU A 172 0.51 4.26 -7.50
CA LEU A 172 0.90 3.11 -6.70
C LEU A 172 0.84 1.83 -7.52
N PHE A 173 1.97 1.14 -7.67
CA PHE A 173 2.02 -0.12 -8.39
C PHE A 173 1.65 -1.30 -7.49
N THR A 174 0.59 -2.00 -7.84
CA THR A 174 0.11 -3.22 -7.16
C THR A 174 0.35 -4.45 -8.03
N SER A 175 0.19 -5.66 -7.45
CA SER A 175 0.28 -6.91 -8.21
C SER A 175 -0.78 -6.98 -9.31
N GLY A 176 -0.44 -7.59 -10.44
CA GLY A 176 -1.31 -7.76 -11.59
C GLY A 176 -1.53 -9.22 -11.95
N SER A 177 -2.77 -9.61 -12.28
CA SER A 177 -3.15 -10.99 -12.62
C SER A 177 -2.41 -11.57 -13.84
N THR A 178 -1.85 -10.71 -14.70
CA THR A 178 -1.06 -11.09 -15.88
C THR A 178 0.44 -11.18 -15.62
N GLY A 179 0.89 -11.02 -14.37
CA GLY A 179 2.30 -10.98 -14.00
C GLY A 179 2.99 -9.63 -14.26
N ILE A 180 2.23 -8.62 -14.71
CA ILE A 180 2.71 -7.24 -14.89
C ILE A 180 2.07 -6.38 -13.79
N PRO A 181 2.86 -5.65 -13.00
CA PRO A 181 2.33 -4.72 -12.00
C PRO A 181 1.40 -3.68 -12.64
N LYS A 182 0.29 -3.38 -11.97
CA LYS A 182 -0.67 -2.36 -12.40
C LYS A 182 -0.51 -1.08 -11.58
N GLY A 183 -0.42 0.07 -12.22
CA GLY A 183 -0.32 1.38 -11.57
C GLY A 183 -1.70 1.97 -11.32
N VAL A 184 -2.07 2.18 -10.06
CA VAL A 184 -3.30 2.88 -9.68
C VAL A 184 -3.02 4.38 -9.65
N VAL A 185 -3.75 5.16 -10.46
CA VAL A 185 -3.55 6.61 -10.58
C VAL A 185 -4.46 7.34 -9.61
N LEU A 186 -3.88 8.02 -8.64
CA LEU A 186 -4.59 8.78 -7.62
C LEU A 186 -4.41 10.29 -7.82
N SER A 187 -5.52 11.03 -7.82
CA SER A 187 -5.51 12.49 -7.93
C SER A 187 -5.27 13.16 -6.57
N HIS A 188 -4.95 14.44 -6.59
CA HIS A 188 -4.90 15.26 -5.38
C HIS A 188 -6.24 15.20 -4.63
N GLN A 189 -7.37 15.33 -5.36
CA GLN A 189 -8.71 15.32 -4.77
C GLN A 189 -9.04 14.00 -4.09
N ASN A 190 -8.69 12.85 -4.69
CA ASN A 190 -8.93 11.55 -4.05
C ASN A 190 -8.27 11.49 -2.66
N VAL A 191 -7.01 11.92 -2.59
CA VAL A 191 -6.24 11.88 -1.34
C VAL A 191 -6.73 12.91 -0.33
N THR A 192 -6.96 14.16 -0.74
CA THR A 192 -7.41 15.21 0.19
C THR A 192 -8.79 14.90 0.74
N HIS A 193 -9.68 14.30 -0.07
CA HIS A 193 -10.99 13.84 0.38
C HIS A 193 -10.87 12.87 1.58
N PHE A 194 -10.10 11.79 1.43
CA PHE A 194 -9.91 10.82 2.51
C PHE A 194 -9.17 11.41 3.72
N VAL A 195 -8.13 12.21 3.47
CA VAL A 195 -7.31 12.83 4.53
C VAL A 195 -8.15 13.79 5.37
N ASP A 196 -8.95 14.64 4.75
CA ASP A 196 -9.78 15.62 5.47
C ASP A 196 -10.87 14.90 6.27
N TRP A 197 -11.55 13.91 5.69
CA TRP A 197 -12.48 13.05 6.41
C TRP A 197 -11.82 12.36 7.61
N GLY A 198 -10.68 11.69 7.40
CA GLY A 198 -10.01 10.95 8.46
C GLY A 198 -9.47 11.86 9.57
N ARG A 199 -8.93 13.04 9.22
CA ARG A 199 -8.51 14.04 10.19
C ARG A 199 -9.67 14.48 11.07
N GLU A 200 -10.83 14.77 10.48
CA GLU A 200 -12.02 15.22 11.21
C GLU A 200 -12.62 14.09 12.05
N TYR A 201 -12.87 12.93 11.46
CA TYR A 201 -13.47 11.78 12.13
C TYR A 201 -12.64 11.30 13.32
N PHE A 202 -11.33 11.17 13.16
CA PHE A 202 -10.42 10.74 14.22
C PHE A 202 -10.02 11.89 15.16
N GLY A 203 -10.35 13.12 14.84
CA GLY A 203 -9.96 14.30 15.64
C GLY A 203 -8.45 14.44 15.73
N ILE A 204 -7.73 14.29 14.60
CA ILE A 204 -6.28 14.43 14.57
C ILE A 204 -5.95 15.92 14.65
N GLY A 205 -5.15 16.29 15.65
CA GLY A 205 -4.72 17.67 15.89
C GLY A 205 -3.21 17.81 15.98
N SER A 206 -2.79 19.04 16.16
CA SER A 206 -1.37 19.43 16.18
C SER A 206 -0.55 18.83 17.32
N ASP A 207 -1.19 18.32 18.36
CA ASP A 207 -0.54 17.67 19.50
C ASP A 207 -0.41 16.15 19.33
N ASP A 208 -0.90 15.64 18.19
CA ASP A 208 -0.83 14.23 17.89
C ASP A 208 0.57 13.80 17.43
N LYS A 209 0.88 12.54 17.74
CA LYS A 209 2.06 11.80 17.27
C LYS A 209 1.60 10.58 16.53
N VAL A 210 1.67 10.63 15.21
CA VAL A 210 1.14 9.61 14.32
C VAL A 210 2.26 8.65 13.89
N SER A 211 1.96 7.35 13.87
CA SER A 211 2.92 6.37 13.33
C SER A 211 3.08 6.52 11.82
N GLY A 212 4.30 6.51 11.31
CA GLY A 212 4.61 6.29 9.90
C GLY A 212 5.06 4.84 9.70
N HIS A 213 4.15 3.87 9.85
CA HIS A 213 4.48 2.45 9.85
C HIS A 213 4.57 1.83 8.46
N PRO A 214 3.58 1.98 7.54
CA PRO A 214 3.59 1.33 6.24
C PRO A 214 4.74 1.83 5.34
N PRO A 215 5.25 1.00 4.40
CA PRO A 215 6.20 1.46 3.39
C PRO A 215 5.55 2.45 2.40
N LEU A 216 6.35 3.31 1.76
CA LEU A 216 5.85 4.40 0.91
C LEU A 216 5.04 3.94 -0.31
N HIS A 217 5.26 2.73 -0.80
CA HIS A 217 4.53 2.14 -1.93
C HIS A 217 3.19 1.49 -1.52
N PHE A 218 2.78 1.64 -0.25
CA PHE A 218 1.46 1.25 0.27
C PHE A 218 0.60 2.49 0.51
N ASP A 219 -0.67 2.44 0.12
CA ASP A 219 -1.63 3.53 0.28
C ASP A 219 -1.89 3.93 1.73
N LEU A 220 -1.77 3.00 2.70
CA LEU A 220 -1.88 3.32 4.11
C LEU A 220 -0.86 4.40 4.54
N SER A 221 0.34 4.42 3.93
CA SER A 221 1.35 5.44 4.20
C SER A 221 0.87 6.84 3.83
N THR A 222 0.00 6.94 2.84
CA THR A 222 -0.59 8.20 2.37
C THR A 222 -1.39 8.87 3.49
N PHE A 223 -2.18 8.10 4.27
CA PHE A 223 -2.91 8.66 5.41
C PHE A 223 -1.98 9.03 6.57
N ASP A 224 -1.02 8.16 6.91
CA ASP A 224 -0.06 8.48 7.98
C ASP A 224 0.68 9.80 7.69
N ILE A 225 1.15 9.97 6.45
CA ILE A 225 1.93 11.15 6.03
C ILE A 225 1.04 12.39 5.93
N TYR A 226 0.03 12.35 5.07
CA TYR A 226 -0.73 13.57 4.78
C TYR A 226 -1.77 13.88 5.86
N GLY A 227 -2.29 12.87 6.56
CA GLY A 227 -3.16 13.06 7.72
C GLY A 227 -2.44 13.77 8.87
N SER A 228 -1.19 13.38 9.17
CA SER A 228 -0.38 14.06 10.19
C SER A 228 -0.01 15.48 9.74
N ILE A 229 0.44 15.68 8.50
CA ILE A 229 0.85 16.99 8.00
C ILE A 229 -0.36 17.95 7.93
N SER A 230 -1.54 17.48 7.46
CA SER A 230 -2.75 18.30 7.39
C SER A 230 -3.18 18.84 8.76
N ALA A 231 -2.97 18.06 9.81
CA ALA A 231 -3.30 18.39 11.19
C ALA A 231 -2.22 19.23 11.90
N GLY A 232 -1.05 19.40 11.33
CA GLY A 232 0.10 20.01 12.00
C GLY A 232 0.71 19.11 13.09
N ALA A 233 0.46 17.80 13.03
CA ALA A 233 0.94 16.77 13.95
C ALA A 233 2.39 16.33 13.64
N GLU A 234 2.98 15.54 14.54
CA GLU A 234 4.29 14.91 14.32
C GLU A 234 4.11 13.53 13.65
N LEU A 235 4.75 13.30 12.50
CA LEU A 235 4.89 11.98 11.88
C LEU A 235 6.12 11.27 12.45
N HIS A 236 5.93 10.18 13.19
CA HIS A 236 7.01 9.35 13.74
C HIS A 236 7.26 8.15 12.83
N MET A 237 8.36 8.18 12.06
CA MET A 237 8.69 7.15 11.09
C MET A 237 9.22 5.89 11.78
N VAL A 238 8.50 4.79 11.63
CA VAL A 238 8.88 3.48 12.19
C VAL A 238 10.10 2.95 11.44
N PRO A 239 11.22 2.61 12.12
CA PRO A 239 12.40 2.06 11.47
C PRO A 239 12.09 0.71 10.80
N ALA A 240 12.66 0.47 9.60
CA ALA A 240 12.44 -0.77 8.84
C ALA A 240 12.77 -2.04 9.66
N MET A 241 13.85 -2.00 10.45
CA MET A 241 14.24 -3.12 11.34
C MET A 241 13.21 -3.44 12.42
N ALA A 242 12.39 -2.46 12.83
CA ALA A 242 11.35 -2.70 13.84
C ALA A 242 10.24 -3.61 13.29
N ASN A 243 9.98 -3.58 11.98
CA ASN A 243 8.97 -4.44 11.34
C ASN A 243 9.31 -5.94 11.40
N LEU A 244 10.57 -6.29 11.66
CA LEU A 244 11.01 -7.68 11.75
C LEU A 244 10.80 -8.29 13.15
N LEU A 245 10.65 -7.45 14.19
CA LEU A 245 10.63 -7.88 15.58
C LEU A 245 9.50 -7.16 16.34
N PRO A 246 8.45 -7.90 16.77
CA PRO A 246 7.27 -7.29 17.42
C PRO A 246 7.64 -6.48 18.67
N ASN A 247 8.62 -6.93 19.45
CA ASN A 247 9.08 -6.20 20.64
C ASN A 247 9.67 -4.83 20.33
N LEU A 248 10.27 -4.66 19.14
CA LEU A 248 10.79 -3.35 18.70
C LEU A 248 9.64 -2.41 18.30
N LEU A 249 8.57 -2.93 17.68
CA LEU A 249 7.38 -2.13 17.39
C LEU A 249 6.71 -1.65 18.69
N VAL A 250 6.49 -2.57 19.64
CA VAL A 250 5.92 -2.26 20.96
C VAL A 250 6.79 -1.22 21.70
N LYS A 251 8.11 -1.39 21.69
CA LYS A 251 9.06 -0.43 22.25
C LYS A 251 8.94 0.93 21.57
N PHE A 252 8.86 0.95 20.23
CA PHE A 252 8.74 2.18 19.45
C PHE A 252 7.47 2.96 19.80
N ILE A 253 6.30 2.30 19.86
CA ILE A 253 5.02 2.94 20.25
C ILE A 253 5.15 3.60 21.61
N ARG A 254 5.76 2.89 22.58
CA ARG A 254 5.93 3.35 23.96
C ARG A 254 6.88 4.55 24.06
N GLU A 255 8.07 4.45 23.47
CA GLU A 255 9.11 5.47 23.57
C GLU A 255 8.76 6.75 22.79
N SER A 256 8.13 6.59 21.63
CA SER A 256 7.65 7.73 20.81
C SER A 256 6.41 8.39 21.40
N LYS A 257 5.77 7.78 22.41
CA LYS A 257 4.53 8.27 23.02
C LYS A 257 3.46 8.54 21.94
N LEU A 258 3.30 7.60 21.02
CA LEU A 258 2.35 7.74 19.93
C LEU A 258 0.93 7.93 20.45
N THR A 259 0.16 8.75 19.76
CA THR A 259 -1.27 8.99 20.01
C THR A 259 -2.14 8.22 19.02
N GLN A 260 -1.60 7.86 17.87
CA GLN A 260 -2.24 7.05 16.84
C GLN A 260 -1.27 6.01 16.28
N TRP A 261 -1.77 4.79 16.16
CA TRP A 261 -1.11 3.69 15.45
C TRP A 261 -2.01 3.22 14.31
N PHE A 262 -1.43 3.09 13.10
CA PHE A 262 -2.12 2.54 11.94
C PHE A 262 -1.25 1.47 11.28
N SER A 263 -1.79 0.26 11.13
CA SER A 263 -1.07 -0.84 10.49
C SER A 263 -2.01 -1.89 9.91
N VAL A 264 -1.41 -2.88 9.26
CA VAL A 264 -2.13 -4.08 8.80
C VAL A 264 -2.40 -5.04 9.97
N PRO A 265 -3.49 -5.83 9.93
CA PRO A 265 -3.83 -6.84 10.93
C PRO A 265 -2.73 -7.82 11.28
N SER A 266 -1.92 -8.24 10.31
CA SER A 266 -0.80 -9.15 10.55
C SER A 266 0.25 -8.56 11.51
N ALA A 267 0.54 -7.25 11.45
CA ALA A 267 1.42 -6.58 12.39
C ALA A 267 0.83 -6.56 13.82
N LEU A 268 -0.47 -6.30 13.95
CA LEU A 268 -1.18 -6.35 15.24
C LEU A 268 -1.19 -7.75 15.82
N THR A 269 -1.41 -8.77 15.00
CA THR A 269 -1.41 -10.17 15.41
C THR A 269 -0.01 -10.61 15.88
N MET A 270 1.03 -10.19 15.17
CA MET A 270 2.42 -10.46 15.55
C MET A 270 2.78 -9.83 16.90
N MET A 271 2.40 -8.57 17.12
CA MET A 271 2.62 -7.89 18.41
C MET A 271 1.80 -8.54 19.54
N ALA A 272 0.54 -8.91 19.32
CA ALA A 272 -0.30 -9.57 20.31
C ALA A 272 0.29 -10.91 20.75
N ARG A 273 0.77 -11.73 19.82
CA ARG A 273 1.39 -13.04 20.09
C ARG A 273 2.73 -12.96 20.81
N SER A 274 3.44 -11.84 20.69
CA SER A 274 4.71 -11.64 21.42
C SER A 274 4.51 -11.40 22.92
N GLU A 275 3.26 -11.18 23.34
CA GLU A 275 2.88 -10.82 24.73
C GLU A 275 3.65 -9.61 25.30
N ALA A 276 4.28 -8.81 24.45
CA ALA A 276 5.07 -7.65 24.85
C ALA A 276 4.21 -6.46 25.30
N VAL A 277 2.92 -6.46 24.93
CA VAL A 277 1.94 -5.43 25.33
C VAL A 277 1.34 -5.78 26.68
N THR A 278 1.50 -4.92 27.65
CA THR A 278 0.98 -5.10 29.01
C THR A 278 -0.38 -4.42 29.22
N ALA A 279 -1.03 -4.68 30.35
CA ALA A 279 -2.28 -4.00 30.69
C ALA A 279 -2.05 -2.50 30.90
N ASN A 280 -2.92 -1.67 30.33
CA ASN A 280 -2.83 -0.20 30.35
C ASN A 280 -1.53 0.35 29.76
N ASP A 281 -0.91 -0.37 28.82
CA ASP A 281 0.25 0.10 28.08
C ASP A 281 -0.10 1.31 27.20
N PHE A 282 0.91 1.98 26.68
CA PHE A 282 0.76 3.13 25.75
C PHE A 282 -0.22 4.21 26.25
N PRO A 283 0.02 4.84 27.41
CA PRO A 283 -0.96 5.78 28.01
C PRO A 283 -1.26 6.99 27.13
N SER A 284 -0.42 7.27 26.13
CA SER A 284 -0.66 8.36 25.16
C SER A 284 -1.52 7.92 23.99
N LEU A 285 -1.64 6.61 23.72
CA LEU A 285 -2.32 6.09 22.55
C LEU A 285 -3.81 6.29 22.68
N ARG A 286 -4.42 6.99 21.74
CA ARG A 286 -5.85 7.27 21.70
C ARG A 286 -6.58 6.44 20.65
N ARG A 287 -5.89 6.12 19.54
CA ARG A 287 -6.47 5.47 18.38
C ARG A 287 -5.55 4.37 17.84
N LEU A 288 -6.14 3.21 17.56
CA LEU A 288 -5.51 2.10 16.88
C LEU A 288 -6.37 1.73 15.67
N LEU A 289 -5.81 1.94 14.48
CA LEU A 289 -6.47 1.74 13.21
C LEU A 289 -5.84 0.54 12.49
N TRP A 290 -6.65 -0.20 11.75
CA TRP A 290 -6.15 -1.24 10.85
C TRP A 290 -6.92 -1.26 9.54
N CYS A 291 -6.23 -1.68 8.48
CA CYS A 291 -6.79 -1.86 7.14
C CYS A 291 -6.04 -2.95 6.38
N GLY A 292 -6.65 -3.46 5.33
CA GLY A 292 -5.99 -4.30 4.35
C GLY A 292 -6.19 -5.79 4.52
N GLU A 293 -6.52 -6.28 5.72
CA GLU A 293 -6.78 -7.69 6.01
C GLU A 293 -7.90 -7.81 7.05
N VAL A 294 -8.38 -9.04 7.28
CA VAL A 294 -9.28 -9.32 8.40
C VAL A 294 -8.46 -9.46 9.68
N LEU A 295 -8.75 -8.64 10.69
CA LEU A 295 -8.17 -8.82 12.01
C LEU A 295 -8.91 -9.94 12.76
N PRO A 296 -8.23 -11.02 13.18
CA PRO A 296 -8.86 -12.07 13.97
C PRO A 296 -9.47 -11.52 15.26
N THR A 297 -10.72 -11.87 15.55
CA THR A 297 -11.43 -11.37 16.73
C THR A 297 -10.72 -11.68 18.05
N PRO A 298 -10.07 -12.85 18.26
CA PRO A 298 -9.24 -13.08 19.43
C PRO A 298 -8.10 -12.06 19.58
N THR A 299 -7.49 -11.64 18.48
CA THR A 299 -6.45 -10.59 18.47
C THR A 299 -7.02 -9.24 18.89
N LEU A 300 -8.18 -8.85 18.35
CA LEU A 300 -8.86 -7.62 18.74
C LEU A 300 -9.21 -7.62 20.25
N ILE A 301 -9.78 -8.72 20.75
CA ILE A 301 -10.09 -8.90 22.18
C ILE A 301 -8.82 -8.74 23.04
N HIS A 302 -7.69 -9.34 22.60
CA HIS A 302 -6.41 -9.20 23.30
C HIS A 302 -5.99 -7.73 23.44
N TRP A 303 -6.09 -6.94 22.35
CA TRP A 303 -5.75 -5.54 22.34
C TRP A 303 -6.71 -4.71 23.19
N MET A 304 -8.03 -4.87 23.02
CA MET A 304 -9.04 -4.08 23.72
C MET A 304 -9.01 -4.32 25.24
N LYS A 305 -8.75 -5.56 25.68
CA LYS A 305 -8.60 -5.87 27.11
C LYS A 305 -7.36 -5.24 27.74
N ARG A 306 -6.26 -5.08 26.96
CA ARG A 306 -5.02 -4.45 27.45
C ARG A 306 -5.05 -2.94 27.38
N LEU A 307 -5.75 -2.40 26.40
CA LEU A 307 -5.81 -0.95 26.12
C LEU A 307 -7.26 -0.45 26.14
N PRO A 308 -7.97 -0.51 27.29
CA PRO A 308 -9.39 -0.13 27.37
C PRO A 308 -9.64 1.37 27.13
N HIS A 309 -8.60 2.19 27.13
CA HIS A 309 -8.65 3.62 26.87
C HIS A 309 -8.47 3.99 25.40
N VAL A 310 -8.19 3.00 24.52
CA VAL A 310 -7.91 3.21 23.10
C VAL A 310 -9.16 2.95 22.27
N GLN A 311 -9.41 3.81 21.29
CA GLN A 311 -10.43 3.60 20.27
C GLN A 311 -9.87 2.69 19.16
N PHE A 312 -10.62 1.65 18.79
CA PHE A 312 -10.24 0.66 17.79
C PHE A 312 -11.11 0.80 16.55
N THR A 313 -10.50 0.99 15.37
CA THR A 313 -11.26 1.19 14.13
C THR A 313 -10.76 0.30 12.99
N ASN A 314 -11.68 -0.50 12.45
CA ASN A 314 -11.51 -1.24 11.21
C ASN A 314 -11.78 -0.33 10.02
N LEU A 315 -10.81 -0.22 9.11
CA LEU A 315 -10.92 0.48 7.84
C LEU A 315 -10.92 -0.54 6.70
N TYR A 316 -11.73 -0.32 5.68
CA TYR A 316 -11.78 -1.18 4.51
C TYR A 316 -11.82 -0.35 3.23
N GLY A 317 -10.97 -0.69 2.30
CA GLY A 317 -10.93 -0.19 0.92
C GLY A 317 -9.76 -0.82 0.15
N PRO A 318 -9.87 -0.94 -1.18
CA PRO A 318 -8.75 -1.21 -2.06
C PRO A 318 -8.04 0.11 -2.44
N THR A 319 -6.82 0.01 -2.94
CA THR A 319 -6.03 1.17 -3.41
C THR A 319 -6.76 1.98 -4.48
N GLU A 320 -7.57 1.30 -5.30
CA GLU A 320 -8.40 1.91 -6.36
C GLU A 320 -9.51 2.82 -5.84
N THR A 321 -9.76 2.82 -4.53
CA THR A 321 -10.73 3.71 -3.87
C THR A 321 -10.09 4.51 -2.74
N THR A 322 -8.79 4.72 -2.84
CA THR A 322 -7.97 5.62 -2.00
C THR A 322 -8.02 5.27 -0.52
N ILE A 323 -7.14 4.36 -0.10
CA ILE A 323 -6.89 3.96 1.30
C ILE A 323 -8.05 3.16 1.90
N ALA A 324 -9.19 3.79 2.15
CA ALA A 324 -10.38 3.12 2.68
C ALA A 324 -11.67 3.84 2.29
N SER A 325 -12.73 3.08 2.06
CA SER A 325 -14.05 3.59 1.68
C SER A 325 -15.11 3.32 2.74
N SER A 326 -14.81 2.47 3.73
CA SER A 326 -15.69 2.24 4.87
C SER A 326 -14.90 2.06 6.16
N TYR A 327 -15.60 2.22 7.27
CA TYR A 327 -15.03 2.15 8.60
C TYR A 327 -16.01 1.54 9.62
N TYR A 328 -15.44 0.90 10.64
CA TYR A 328 -16.17 0.43 11.81
C TYR A 328 -15.36 0.68 13.07
N THR A 329 -15.77 1.67 13.86
CA THR A 329 -15.20 1.85 15.20
C THR A 329 -15.90 0.90 16.15
N VAL A 330 -15.12 0.02 16.75
CA VAL A 330 -15.63 -1.06 17.61
C VAL A 330 -16.13 -0.47 18.92
N PRO A 331 -17.45 -0.54 19.21
CA PRO A 331 -18.04 0.17 20.36
C PRO A 331 -17.71 -0.48 21.71
N ALA A 332 -17.52 -1.80 21.74
CA ALA A 332 -17.20 -2.56 22.94
C ALA A 332 -16.36 -3.78 22.58
N CYS A 333 -15.59 -4.29 23.55
CA CYS A 333 -14.80 -5.51 23.37
C CYS A 333 -15.73 -6.68 23.05
N PRO A 334 -15.51 -7.42 21.94
CA PRO A 334 -16.31 -8.59 21.61
C PRO A 334 -16.29 -9.62 22.74
N GLU A 335 -17.46 -10.22 23.03
CA GLU A 335 -17.57 -11.30 24.01
C GLU A 335 -17.33 -12.67 23.37
N ASP A 336 -17.74 -12.83 22.10
CA ASP A 336 -17.58 -14.05 21.32
C ASP A 336 -16.33 -13.94 20.41
N VAL A 337 -15.42 -14.89 20.56
CA VAL A 337 -14.20 -14.99 19.74
C VAL A 337 -14.49 -15.29 18.25
N GLN A 338 -15.70 -15.78 17.94
CA GLN A 338 -16.16 -16.04 16.58
C GLN A 338 -16.93 -14.86 15.98
N GLN A 339 -17.18 -13.79 16.75
CA GLN A 339 -17.88 -12.62 16.25
C GLN A 339 -17.16 -12.02 15.05
N GLN A 340 -17.85 -11.92 13.93
CA GLN A 340 -17.33 -11.23 12.76
C GLN A 340 -17.30 -9.71 13.01
N ILE A 341 -16.18 -9.06 12.71
CA ILE A 341 -16.06 -7.61 12.77
C ILE A 341 -16.43 -7.03 11.42
N PRO A 342 -17.48 -6.17 11.34
CA PRO A 342 -17.91 -5.58 10.07
C PRO A 342 -16.80 -4.73 9.42
N ILE A 343 -16.85 -4.58 8.10
CA ILE A 343 -16.15 -3.50 7.39
C ILE A 343 -16.88 -2.16 7.54
N GLY A 344 -18.08 -2.18 8.10
CA GLY A 344 -18.79 -1.06 8.67
C GLY A 344 -19.67 -0.29 7.70
N GLN A 345 -19.65 1.02 7.83
CA GLN A 345 -20.44 1.96 7.03
C GLN A 345 -19.52 2.78 6.11
N PRO A 346 -20.04 3.35 5.00
CA PRO A 346 -19.26 4.17 4.10
C PRO A 346 -18.65 5.39 4.81
N CYS A 347 -17.42 5.75 4.43
CA CYS A 347 -16.85 7.06 4.74
C CYS A 347 -17.70 8.16 4.09
N GLU A 348 -17.62 9.38 4.60
CA GLU A 348 -18.35 10.51 3.99
C GLU A 348 -17.93 10.69 2.53
N GLY A 349 -18.90 10.88 1.63
CA GLY A 349 -18.67 10.98 0.20
C GLY A 349 -18.56 9.65 -0.53
N GLU A 350 -18.48 8.51 0.20
CA GLU A 350 -18.43 7.16 -0.37
C GLU A 350 -19.79 6.46 -0.31
N GLN A 351 -19.97 5.47 -1.17
CA GLN A 351 -21.13 4.59 -1.20
C GLN A 351 -20.69 3.16 -1.48
N LEU A 352 -21.24 2.20 -0.73
CA LEU A 352 -21.02 0.78 -0.94
C LEU A 352 -22.29 0.13 -1.46
N PHE A 353 -22.15 -0.76 -2.43
CA PHE A 353 -23.25 -1.52 -3.02
C PHE A 353 -22.91 -3.01 -3.00
N VAL A 354 -23.87 -3.84 -2.61
CA VAL A 354 -23.81 -5.28 -2.80
C VAL A 354 -24.74 -5.62 -3.97
N LEU A 355 -24.14 -6.12 -5.06
CA LEU A 355 -24.86 -6.34 -6.32
C LEU A 355 -24.85 -7.81 -6.74
N ASP A 356 -25.92 -8.22 -7.45
CA ASP A 356 -25.99 -9.52 -8.13
C ASP A 356 -25.24 -9.50 -9.48
N ASP A 357 -25.24 -10.65 -10.18
CA ASP A 357 -24.60 -10.79 -11.51
C ASP A 357 -25.23 -9.90 -12.60
N GLN A 358 -26.40 -9.31 -12.34
CA GLN A 358 -27.12 -8.40 -13.24
C GLN A 358 -26.95 -6.93 -12.81
N LEU A 359 -26.05 -6.67 -11.86
CA LEU A 359 -25.78 -5.36 -11.28
C LEU A 359 -26.98 -4.73 -10.56
N ARG A 360 -27.88 -5.52 -10.01
CA ARG A 360 -28.99 -5.06 -9.18
C ARG A 360 -28.61 -5.16 -7.72
N VAL A 361 -29.03 -4.19 -6.92
CA VAL A 361 -28.83 -4.21 -5.47
C VAL A 361 -29.58 -5.42 -4.90
N VAL A 362 -28.87 -6.26 -4.13
CA VAL A 362 -29.46 -7.43 -3.46
C VAL A 362 -30.25 -7.00 -2.23
N GLU A 363 -31.12 -7.87 -1.72
CA GLU A 363 -31.85 -7.59 -0.48
C GLU A 363 -30.90 -7.61 0.74
N GLN A 364 -31.31 -6.89 1.78
CA GLN A 364 -30.53 -6.85 3.03
C GLN A 364 -30.37 -8.24 3.63
N GLY A 365 -29.12 -8.62 3.91
CA GLY A 365 -28.73 -9.95 4.39
C GLY A 365 -28.33 -10.91 3.28
N GLU A 366 -28.60 -10.61 2.01
CA GLU A 366 -28.16 -11.42 0.88
C GLU A 366 -26.70 -11.10 0.49
N GLN A 367 -26.01 -12.13 0.04
CA GLN A 367 -24.64 -12.05 -0.43
C GLN A 367 -24.60 -11.58 -1.89
N GLY A 368 -23.63 -10.74 -2.22
CA GLY A 368 -23.33 -10.35 -3.61
C GLY A 368 -21.90 -9.83 -3.76
N ASP A 369 -21.56 -9.39 -4.96
CA ASP A 369 -20.31 -8.70 -5.26
C ASP A 369 -20.34 -7.28 -4.66
N LEU A 370 -19.25 -6.89 -4.00
CA LEU A 370 -19.10 -5.55 -3.41
C LEU A 370 -18.58 -4.57 -4.46
N TYR A 371 -19.27 -3.44 -4.57
CA TYR A 371 -18.89 -2.30 -5.40
C TYR A 371 -18.80 -1.03 -4.56
N ILE A 372 -17.93 -0.12 -4.98
CA ILE A 372 -17.70 1.16 -4.29
C ILE A 372 -17.86 2.29 -5.29
N SER A 373 -18.49 3.39 -4.85
CA SER A 373 -18.61 4.65 -5.57
C SER A 373 -18.27 5.80 -4.64
N GLY A 374 -17.69 6.85 -5.15
CA GLY A 374 -17.42 8.05 -4.35
C GLY A 374 -16.27 8.89 -4.87
N GLU A 375 -15.91 9.88 -4.07
CA GLU A 375 -14.84 10.84 -4.35
C GLU A 375 -13.43 10.19 -4.24
N GLY A 376 -13.34 9.07 -3.51
CA GLY A 376 -12.10 8.29 -3.37
C GLY A 376 -11.76 7.42 -4.58
N LEU A 377 -12.67 7.27 -5.58
CA LEU A 377 -12.39 6.44 -6.75
C LEU A 377 -11.18 7.00 -7.53
N SER A 378 -10.16 6.17 -7.71
CA SER A 378 -8.99 6.49 -8.51
C SER A 378 -9.38 6.81 -9.97
N LEU A 379 -8.50 7.52 -10.67
CA LEU A 379 -8.77 7.93 -12.03
C LEU A 379 -8.88 6.73 -12.95
N GLU A 380 -7.86 5.87 -12.94
CA GLU A 380 -7.72 4.70 -13.80
C GLU A 380 -6.53 3.82 -13.39
N TYR A 381 -6.32 2.72 -14.10
CA TYR A 381 -5.02 2.05 -14.13
C TYR A 381 -4.16 2.70 -15.21
N TRP A 382 -2.93 3.04 -14.84
CA TRP A 382 -1.95 3.71 -15.70
C TRP A 382 -1.71 2.92 -16.99
N GLU A 383 -2.00 3.56 -18.14
CA GLU A 383 -1.86 3.00 -19.49
C GLU A 383 -2.55 1.64 -19.73
N ASP A 384 -3.54 1.27 -18.91
CA ASP A 384 -4.33 0.04 -19.07
C ASP A 384 -5.83 0.38 -19.14
N SER A 385 -6.24 1.00 -20.24
CA SER A 385 -7.64 1.39 -20.46
C SER A 385 -8.60 0.21 -20.58
N ALA A 386 -8.10 -0.96 -21.00
CA ALA A 386 -8.92 -2.18 -21.10
C ALA A 386 -9.30 -2.68 -19.70
N LYS A 387 -8.31 -2.79 -18.81
CA LYS A 387 -8.53 -3.19 -17.42
C LYS A 387 -9.31 -2.13 -16.66
N SER A 388 -9.03 -0.84 -16.88
CA SER A 388 -9.78 0.26 -16.28
C SER A 388 -11.27 0.14 -16.60
N ARG A 389 -11.66 -0.03 -17.86
CA ARG A 389 -13.07 -0.23 -18.26
C ARG A 389 -13.69 -1.49 -17.69
N ALA A 390 -12.92 -2.54 -17.44
CA ALA A 390 -13.45 -3.80 -16.92
C ALA A 390 -13.88 -3.72 -15.44
N VAL A 391 -13.28 -2.81 -14.66
CA VAL A 391 -13.54 -2.70 -13.21
C VAL A 391 -14.17 -1.38 -12.80
N PHE A 392 -13.92 -0.28 -13.53
CA PHE A 392 -14.58 1.00 -13.32
C PHE A 392 -15.78 1.12 -14.25
N LEU A 393 -16.95 0.72 -13.75
CA LEU A 393 -18.17 0.70 -14.53
C LEU A 393 -18.81 2.09 -14.57
N GLN A 394 -19.37 2.44 -15.73
CA GLN A 394 -20.00 3.74 -15.96
C GLN A 394 -21.37 3.82 -15.25
N PRO A 395 -21.85 5.04 -14.96
CA PRO A 395 -23.17 5.25 -14.38
C PRO A 395 -24.27 4.53 -15.16
N ASN A 396 -25.24 3.96 -14.43
CA ASN A 396 -26.44 3.34 -15.02
C ASN A 396 -27.66 3.64 -14.15
N GLU A 397 -28.36 4.72 -14.46
CA GLU A 397 -29.53 5.18 -13.71
C GLU A 397 -30.68 4.14 -13.66
N LYS A 398 -30.81 3.31 -14.71
CA LYS A 398 -31.82 2.25 -14.74
C LYS A 398 -31.59 1.17 -13.69
N LEU A 399 -30.36 1.02 -13.23
CA LEU A 399 -29.96 0.09 -12.17
C LEU A 399 -29.77 0.79 -10.82
N GLY A 400 -30.12 2.09 -10.70
CA GLY A 400 -29.90 2.85 -9.47
C GLY A 400 -28.44 3.22 -9.20
N LEU A 401 -27.59 3.23 -10.23
CA LEU A 401 -26.16 3.54 -10.15
C LEU A 401 -25.89 4.90 -10.81
N PRO A 402 -26.09 6.01 -10.11
CA PRO A 402 -26.00 7.36 -10.69
C PRO A 402 -24.57 7.81 -10.95
N ARG A 403 -23.58 7.14 -10.36
CA ARG A 403 -22.15 7.48 -10.46
C ARG A 403 -21.33 6.30 -10.97
N LYS A 404 -20.08 6.56 -11.37
CA LYS A 404 -19.06 5.55 -11.65
C LYS A 404 -18.87 4.67 -10.41
N ILE A 405 -18.78 3.36 -10.60
CA ILE A 405 -18.54 2.38 -9.52
C ILE A 405 -17.30 1.55 -9.81
N TYR A 406 -16.63 1.12 -8.78
CA TYR A 406 -15.48 0.21 -8.85
C TYR A 406 -15.87 -1.20 -8.38
N LYS A 407 -15.58 -2.22 -9.21
CA LYS A 407 -15.75 -3.63 -8.86
C LYS A 407 -14.57 -4.11 -8.01
N THR A 408 -14.78 -4.38 -6.73
CA THR A 408 -13.69 -4.75 -5.79
C THR A 408 -13.16 -6.17 -6.00
N GLY A 409 -14.00 -7.09 -6.49
CA GLY A 409 -13.76 -8.53 -6.48
C GLY A 409 -13.98 -9.20 -5.12
N ASP A 410 -14.49 -8.45 -4.15
CA ASP A 410 -14.84 -8.94 -2.82
C ASP A 410 -16.32 -9.31 -2.76
N LEU A 411 -16.66 -10.32 -1.97
CA LEU A 411 -18.01 -10.70 -1.62
C LEU A 411 -18.40 -10.08 -0.28
N ALA A 412 -19.62 -9.58 -0.19
CA ALA A 412 -20.15 -8.95 1.02
C ALA A 412 -21.66 -9.16 1.17
N TYR A 413 -22.18 -8.80 2.33
CA TYR A 413 -23.61 -8.58 2.56
C TYR A 413 -23.80 -7.37 3.46
N GLN A 414 -24.96 -6.73 3.37
CA GLN A 414 -25.36 -5.68 4.30
C GLN A 414 -26.21 -6.26 5.41
N GLY A 415 -25.75 -6.17 6.66
CA GLY A 415 -26.45 -6.66 7.85
C GLY A 415 -27.66 -5.81 8.22
N LYS A 416 -28.49 -6.28 9.17
CA LYS A 416 -29.74 -5.63 9.61
C LYS A 416 -29.53 -4.21 10.17
N GLU A 417 -28.34 -3.91 10.70
CA GLU A 417 -27.98 -2.59 11.22
C GLU A 417 -27.45 -1.64 10.12
N GLY A 418 -27.50 -2.05 8.85
CA GLY A 418 -26.97 -1.27 7.74
C GLY A 418 -25.45 -1.39 7.55
N LEU A 419 -24.77 -2.16 8.41
CA LEU A 419 -23.32 -2.37 8.33
C LEU A 419 -22.96 -3.42 7.27
N PHE A 420 -21.91 -3.14 6.51
CA PHE A 420 -21.37 -4.08 5.54
C PHE A 420 -20.42 -5.09 6.19
N ASN A 421 -20.51 -6.35 5.74
CA ASN A 421 -19.72 -7.47 6.22
C ASN A 421 -18.99 -8.13 5.05
N PHE A 422 -17.68 -8.32 5.20
CA PHE A 422 -16.83 -8.96 4.21
C PHE A 422 -16.92 -10.48 4.33
N LEU A 423 -17.11 -11.18 3.20
CA LEU A 423 -17.23 -12.65 3.17
C LEU A 423 -16.02 -13.36 2.53
N GLY A 424 -15.14 -12.61 1.89
CA GLY A 424 -14.01 -13.17 1.16
C GLY A 424 -13.89 -12.63 -0.25
N ARG A 425 -13.10 -13.29 -1.08
CA ARG A 425 -12.90 -12.90 -2.48
C ARG A 425 -13.51 -13.90 -3.45
N ASN A 426 -13.99 -13.34 -4.57
CA ASN A 426 -14.54 -14.12 -5.70
C ASN A 426 -13.47 -14.48 -6.75
N ASP A 427 -12.23 -13.99 -6.57
CA ASP A 427 -11.12 -14.17 -7.51
C ASP A 427 -9.93 -14.93 -6.91
N SER A 428 -8.80 -14.95 -7.63
CA SER A 428 -7.55 -15.61 -7.19
C SER A 428 -6.62 -14.70 -6.40
N GLN A 429 -7.07 -13.50 -6.02
CA GLN A 429 -6.28 -12.57 -5.24
C GLN A 429 -6.34 -12.92 -3.77
N ILE A 430 -5.24 -12.75 -3.07
CA ILE A 430 -5.16 -12.91 -1.62
C ILE A 430 -4.56 -11.65 -0.97
N LYS A 431 -4.80 -11.53 0.33
CA LYS A 431 -4.07 -10.61 1.20
C LYS A 431 -3.22 -11.43 2.16
N SER A 432 -1.93 -11.15 2.22
CA SER A 432 -0.98 -11.84 3.10
C SER A 432 0.05 -10.85 3.61
N ARG A 433 0.18 -10.71 4.92
CA ARG A 433 1.06 -9.76 5.62
C ARG A 433 0.87 -8.30 5.14
N GLY A 434 -0.37 -7.92 4.85
CA GLY A 434 -0.71 -6.61 4.30
C GLY A 434 -0.52 -6.46 2.79
N TYR A 435 0.18 -7.38 2.14
CA TYR A 435 0.39 -7.35 0.69
C TYR A 435 -0.84 -7.88 -0.05
N ARG A 436 -1.26 -7.15 -1.06
CA ARG A 436 -2.25 -7.59 -2.05
C ARG A 436 -1.53 -8.38 -3.13
N ILE A 437 -1.81 -9.68 -3.24
CA ILE A 437 -1.06 -10.61 -4.06
C ILE A 437 -1.99 -11.31 -5.05
N GLU A 438 -1.68 -11.18 -6.32
CA GLU A 438 -2.28 -11.96 -7.40
C GLU A 438 -1.56 -13.31 -7.51
N LEU A 439 -2.25 -14.40 -7.21
CA LEU A 439 -1.64 -15.74 -7.31
C LEU A 439 -1.20 -16.07 -8.74
N GLY A 440 -1.86 -15.50 -9.76
CA GLY A 440 -1.47 -15.61 -11.15
C GLY A 440 -0.11 -14.96 -11.47
N GLU A 441 0.30 -13.91 -10.76
CA GLU A 441 1.64 -13.33 -10.92
C GLU A 441 2.72 -14.31 -10.46
N ILE A 442 2.47 -15.02 -9.36
CA ILE A 442 3.37 -16.04 -8.85
C ILE A 442 3.46 -17.21 -9.85
N GLU A 443 2.32 -17.71 -10.33
CA GLU A 443 2.28 -18.79 -11.32
C GLU A 443 3.02 -18.42 -12.62
N SER A 444 2.84 -17.19 -13.09
CA SER A 444 3.55 -16.69 -14.28
C SER A 444 5.07 -16.68 -14.07
N ALA A 445 5.54 -16.26 -12.91
CA ALA A 445 6.97 -16.29 -12.58
C ALA A 445 7.50 -17.72 -12.44
N MET A 446 6.72 -18.62 -11.80
CA MET A 446 7.08 -20.04 -11.69
C MET A 446 7.21 -20.73 -13.06
N ASN A 447 6.33 -20.41 -14.01
CA ASN A 447 6.41 -20.92 -15.37
C ASN A 447 7.62 -20.34 -16.13
N ALA A 448 7.97 -19.07 -15.88
CA ALA A 448 9.08 -18.41 -16.56
C ALA A 448 10.47 -18.97 -16.19
N ILE A 449 10.62 -19.59 -15.00
CA ILE A 449 11.92 -20.22 -14.62
C ILE A 449 12.24 -21.49 -15.39
N GLY A 450 11.28 -22.06 -16.12
CA GLY A 450 11.51 -23.22 -17.03
C GLY A 450 11.87 -24.55 -16.34
N MET A 451 11.72 -24.64 -15.01
CA MET A 451 12.03 -25.84 -14.23
C MET A 451 10.83 -26.75 -14.02
N LEU A 452 9.63 -26.25 -14.24
CA LEU A 452 8.37 -26.92 -13.93
C LEU A 452 7.65 -27.32 -15.23
N LYS A 453 7.02 -28.49 -15.19
CA LYS A 453 6.10 -28.94 -16.25
C LYS A 453 4.72 -28.28 -16.07
N ASP A 454 4.27 -28.11 -14.83
CA ASP A 454 3.00 -27.50 -14.45
C ASP A 454 3.09 -26.98 -13.02
N CYS A 455 2.35 -25.92 -12.68
CA CYS A 455 2.24 -25.46 -11.30
C CYS A 455 0.88 -24.80 -11.04
N ALA A 456 0.49 -24.80 -9.78
CA ALA A 456 -0.66 -24.05 -9.30
C ALA A 456 -0.37 -23.47 -7.91
N VAL A 457 -0.75 -22.20 -7.72
CA VAL A 457 -0.56 -21.50 -6.45
C VAL A 457 -1.91 -21.24 -5.80
N VAL A 458 -2.02 -21.52 -4.51
CA VAL A 458 -3.24 -21.30 -3.72
C VAL A 458 -2.91 -20.57 -2.43
N GLY A 459 -3.86 -19.76 -1.95
CA GLY A 459 -3.84 -19.21 -0.59
C GLY A 459 -4.56 -20.16 0.36
N VAL A 460 -3.96 -20.42 1.51
CA VAL A 460 -4.54 -21.24 2.58
C VAL A 460 -4.58 -20.42 3.86
N SER A 461 -5.75 -20.29 4.48
CA SER A 461 -5.90 -19.60 5.76
C SER A 461 -5.12 -20.34 6.84
N THR A 462 -4.38 -19.60 7.64
CA THR A 462 -3.58 -20.13 8.74
C THR A 462 -3.97 -19.46 10.05
N GLU A 463 -3.75 -20.15 11.16
CA GLU A 463 -3.81 -19.53 12.48
C GLU A 463 -2.59 -18.63 12.75
N GLY A 464 -1.60 -18.64 11.85
CA GLY A 464 -0.38 -17.81 11.90
C GLY A 464 -0.64 -16.30 11.81
N PHE A 465 0.38 -15.50 12.09
CA PHE A 465 0.32 -14.04 11.91
C PHE A 465 0.18 -13.64 10.41
N GLU A 466 0.48 -14.56 9.51
CA GLU A 466 0.39 -14.35 8.07
C GLU A 466 -1.06 -14.24 7.57
N GLY A 467 -2.03 -14.78 8.36
CA GLY A 467 -3.44 -14.85 7.99
C GLY A 467 -3.68 -15.80 6.80
N THR A 468 -2.98 -15.59 5.69
CA THR A 468 -3.03 -16.45 4.49
C THR A 468 -1.63 -16.84 4.06
N ALA A 469 -1.32 -18.14 4.05
CA ALA A 469 -0.07 -18.69 3.53
C ALA A 469 -0.17 -18.91 2.01
N ILE A 470 0.92 -18.63 1.30
CA ILE A 470 1.07 -18.92 -0.13
C ILE A 470 1.62 -20.33 -0.27
N CYS A 471 0.88 -21.19 -0.96
CA CYS A 471 1.20 -22.60 -1.16
C CYS A 471 1.33 -22.91 -2.66
N CYS A 472 2.39 -23.63 -3.06
CA CYS A 472 2.64 -23.98 -4.45
C CYS A 472 2.62 -25.50 -4.65
N ALA A 473 1.70 -26.00 -5.48
CA ALA A 473 1.69 -27.35 -6.02
C ALA A 473 2.43 -27.33 -7.35
N PHE A 474 3.36 -28.26 -7.57
CA PHE A 474 4.15 -28.29 -8.79
C PHE A 474 4.38 -29.69 -9.33
N VAL A 475 4.56 -29.77 -10.65
CA VAL A 475 5.00 -30.96 -11.38
C VAL A 475 6.42 -30.68 -11.88
N PRO A 476 7.43 -31.43 -11.43
CA PRO A 476 8.80 -31.25 -11.87
C PRO A 476 8.95 -31.37 -13.40
N GLY A 477 9.79 -30.53 -13.99
CA GLY A 477 10.25 -30.69 -15.39
C GLY A 477 11.31 -31.77 -15.53
N SER A 478 11.91 -31.86 -16.72
CA SER A 478 12.92 -32.88 -17.06
C SER A 478 14.33 -32.54 -16.55
N GLN A 479 14.51 -31.41 -15.86
CA GLN A 479 15.81 -31.00 -15.34
C GLN A 479 16.19 -31.80 -14.08
N PRO A 480 17.50 -32.08 -13.85
CA PRO A 480 17.94 -32.68 -12.61
C PRO A 480 17.72 -31.67 -11.43
N GLU A 481 17.40 -32.21 -10.25
CA GLU A 481 17.31 -31.46 -9.00
C GLU A 481 16.21 -30.37 -8.90
N VAL A 482 15.01 -30.64 -9.40
CA VAL A 482 13.83 -29.78 -9.18
C VAL A 482 13.33 -29.99 -7.75
N THR A 483 13.80 -29.14 -6.83
CA THR A 483 13.39 -29.14 -5.41
C THR A 483 12.71 -27.83 -5.05
N PRO A 484 11.89 -27.77 -3.98
CA PRO A 484 11.32 -26.52 -3.49
C PRO A 484 12.37 -25.41 -3.29
N GLN A 485 13.54 -25.76 -2.79
CA GLN A 485 14.63 -24.83 -2.55
C GLN A 485 15.20 -24.23 -3.84
N THR A 486 15.45 -25.09 -4.88
CA THR A 486 15.95 -24.60 -6.17
C THR A 486 14.92 -23.78 -6.92
N ILE A 487 13.63 -24.17 -6.87
CA ILE A 487 12.52 -23.40 -7.42
C ILE A 487 12.43 -22.03 -6.73
N ARG A 488 12.40 -21.99 -5.40
CA ARG A 488 12.34 -20.77 -4.59
C ARG A 488 13.49 -19.82 -4.91
N SER A 489 14.72 -20.34 -4.99
CA SER A 489 15.93 -19.54 -5.29
C SER A 489 15.85 -18.87 -6.67
N ASN A 490 15.33 -19.57 -7.67
CA ASN A 490 15.14 -19.01 -9.01
C ASN A 490 13.95 -18.03 -9.07
N ALA A 491 12.84 -18.35 -8.41
CA ALA A 491 11.68 -17.47 -8.33
C ALA A 491 12.00 -16.14 -7.61
N ALA A 492 12.88 -16.15 -6.61
CA ALA A 492 13.34 -14.95 -5.91
C ALA A 492 14.07 -13.93 -6.81
N LYS A 493 14.52 -14.34 -8.00
CA LYS A 493 15.07 -13.41 -9.01
C LYS A 493 13.99 -12.63 -9.77
N LEU A 494 12.73 -13.07 -9.69
CA LEU A 494 11.59 -12.53 -10.44
C LEU A 494 10.51 -11.95 -9.53
N LEU A 495 10.37 -12.47 -8.30
CA LEU A 495 9.32 -12.13 -7.34
C LEU A 495 9.92 -11.52 -6.07
N PRO A 496 9.24 -10.53 -5.47
CA PRO A 496 9.54 -10.06 -4.13
C PRO A 496 9.43 -11.19 -3.10
N SER A 497 10.16 -11.08 -2.00
CA SER A 497 10.22 -12.13 -0.97
C SER A 497 8.86 -12.48 -0.36
N TYR A 498 7.95 -11.51 -0.24
CA TYR A 498 6.60 -11.70 0.30
C TYR A 498 5.66 -12.49 -0.63
N MET A 499 6.00 -12.63 -1.92
CA MET A 499 5.25 -13.45 -2.90
C MET A 499 5.77 -14.89 -3.00
N LEU A 500 6.91 -15.21 -2.40
CA LEU A 500 7.47 -16.55 -2.50
C LEU A 500 6.67 -17.54 -1.65
N PRO A 501 6.20 -18.67 -2.22
CA PRO A 501 5.48 -19.68 -1.48
C PRO A 501 6.24 -20.18 -0.24
N ALA A 502 5.50 -20.38 0.85
CA ALA A 502 6.03 -20.94 2.10
C ALA A 502 5.95 -22.47 2.10
N HIS A 503 4.91 -23.04 1.48
CA HIS A 503 4.63 -24.47 1.46
C HIS A 503 4.64 -25.01 0.02
N TRP A 504 5.13 -26.25 -0.13
CA TRP A 504 5.38 -26.83 -1.45
C TRP A 504 4.98 -28.30 -1.47
N LEU A 505 4.16 -28.69 -2.47
CA LEU A 505 3.80 -30.09 -2.72
C LEU A 505 4.16 -30.48 -4.15
N SER A 506 4.88 -31.58 -4.28
CA SER A 506 5.25 -32.16 -5.60
C SER A 506 4.21 -33.20 -6.03
N PHE A 507 3.82 -33.16 -7.30
CA PHE A 507 2.85 -34.07 -7.91
C PHE A 507 3.42 -34.67 -9.20
N GLY A 508 3.01 -35.91 -9.52
CA GLY A 508 3.21 -36.44 -10.87
C GLY A 508 2.32 -35.73 -11.91
N ASN A 509 1.10 -35.38 -11.53
CA ASN A 509 0.18 -34.54 -12.28
C ASN A 509 -0.68 -33.76 -11.27
N LEU A 510 -0.97 -32.50 -11.56
CA LEU A 510 -1.85 -31.70 -10.70
C LEU A 510 -3.27 -32.27 -10.70
N PRO A 511 -4.00 -32.22 -9.55
CA PRO A 511 -5.39 -32.62 -9.50
C PRO A 511 -6.23 -31.75 -10.46
N LYS A 512 -7.14 -32.40 -11.20
CA LYS A 512 -8.01 -31.74 -12.17
C LYS A 512 -9.48 -31.92 -11.79
N THR A 513 -10.28 -30.92 -12.08
CA THR A 513 -11.74 -31.01 -12.03
C THR A 513 -12.28 -31.89 -13.16
N GLY A 514 -13.56 -32.27 -13.10
CA GLY A 514 -14.22 -33.02 -14.18
C GLY A 514 -14.11 -32.37 -15.58
N ASN A 515 -13.90 -31.06 -15.64
CA ASN A 515 -13.74 -30.28 -16.88
C ASN A 515 -12.25 -30.09 -17.28
N GLY A 516 -11.32 -30.80 -16.64
CA GLY A 516 -9.89 -30.77 -16.98
C GLY A 516 -9.10 -29.56 -16.45
N LYS A 517 -9.75 -28.62 -15.74
CA LYS A 517 -9.05 -27.49 -15.09
C LYS A 517 -8.39 -27.93 -13.79
N THR A 518 -7.34 -27.23 -13.34
CA THR A 518 -6.71 -27.49 -12.05
C THR A 518 -7.69 -27.31 -10.89
N ASP A 519 -7.81 -28.34 -10.05
CA ASP A 519 -8.70 -28.36 -8.89
C ASP A 519 -8.06 -27.63 -7.69
N ARG A 520 -8.21 -26.31 -7.68
CA ARG A 520 -7.67 -25.45 -6.61
C ARG A 520 -8.34 -25.69 -5.26
N LYS A 521 -9.59 -26.17 -5.24
CA LYS A 521 -10.29 -26.51 -3.99
C LYS A 521 -9.59 -27.69 -3.31
N LYS A 522 -9.36 -28.76 -4.08
CA LYS A 522 -8.64 -29.95 -3.59
C LYS A 522 -7.21 -29.62 -3.15
N LEU A 523 -6.53 -28.70 -3.88
CA LEU A 523 -5.20 -28.24 -3.46
C LEU A 523 -5.23 -27.52 -2.11
N ARG A 524 -6.21 -26.63 -1.87
CA ARG A 524 -6.36 -25.96 -0.56
C ARG A 524 -6.62 -26.97 0.56
N GLU A 525 -7.44 -27.98 0.34
CA GLU A 525 -7.70 -29.06 1.31
C GLU A 525 -6.43 -29.84 1.66
N LEU A 526 -5.63 -30.19 0.65
CA LEU A 526 -4.36 -30.91 0.85
C LEU A 526 -3.34 -30.07 1.63
N PHE A 527 -3.15 -28.80 1.27
CA PHE A 527 -2.27 -27.90 2.00
C PHE A 527 -2.80 -27.57 3.40
N GLY A 528 -4.12 -27.45 3.58
CA GLY A 528 -4.73 -27.19 4.87
C GLY A 528 -4.36 -28.24 5.92
N SER A 529 -4.26 -29.52 5.53
CA SER A 529 -3.81 -30.60 6.40
C SER A 529 -2.31 -30.54 6.74
N GLU A 530 -1.47 -29.91 5.91
CA GLU A 530 -0.03 -29.75 6.16
C GLU A 530 0.31 -28.49 6.95
N VAL A 531 -0.44 -27.42 6.73
CA VAL A 531 -0.18 -26.10 7.33
C VAL A 531 -0.68 -26.03 8.78
N THR A 532 -1.66 -26.88 9.16
CA THR A 532 -2.21 -26.99 10.53
C THR A 532 -1.47 -27.99 11.42
N ASN A 533 -0.56 -28.78 10.88
CA ASN A 533 0.34 -29.68 11.62
C ASN A 533 1.73 -29.03 11.77
#